data_bcf4f8fe872f203c685c9fa0b80c6716
#
_entry.id   bcf4f8fe872f203c685c9fa0b80c6716
#
_cell.length_a   1.000
_cell.length_b   1.000
_cell.length_c   1.000
_cell.angle_alpha   90.00
_cell.angle_beta   90.00
_cell.angle_gamma   90.00
#
_symmetry.space_group_name_H-M   'P 1'
#
loop_
_entity.id
_entity.type
_entity.pdbx_description
1 polymer ?
#
loop_
_entity_poly.entity_id
_entity_poly.type
_entity_poly.pdbx_seq_one_letter_code
_entity_poly.pdbx_strand_id
1 'polypeptide(L)'
;MHFAKFNARRFGILSRGLHGSRAVSDASVDQRVGTVAAHRHHLVVCNSEPDEWPARVEGLSETISALSRGSTRLPSRAMVTVSDFAPIRRCHKSSLDRIDVAVFPLGLVARDLDKDGVQSLLSLLSRPTLPTSWSPTSLPFDHSWLELSHNRHIFVCTHGSRDPLCGLHGGRLLKELRAVIEARRLGKHVAAWATSHIGGHKFAANAIVYPRGDWYATWCERCKGESGTPVADAETIVDAALRDSVWWDAWRGAINMTKEDQIDTWLRHSGHECQSHKAEDAFETWIPPATGVRGTGIH
;
A
#
# COMPACT_ATOMS: atom_id res chain seq x y z
N MET A 1 23.88 -4.59 -14.77
CA MET A 1 22.64 -4.60 -13.96
C MET A 1 22.86 -3.74 -12.74
N HIS A 2 22.41 -2.49 -12.77
CA HIS A 2 22.52 -1.58 -11.62
C HIS A 2 21.24 -1.69 -10.84
N PHE A 3 21.30 -2.40 -9.71
CA PHE A 3 20.23 -2.36 -8.72
C PHE A 3 20.21 -0.95 -8.12
N ALA A 4 19.10 -0.25 -8.28
CA ALA A 4 18.87 0.98 -7.57
C ALA A 4 18.92 0.67 -6.07
N LYS A 5 19.95 1.15 -5.39
CA LYS A 5 20.07 1.07 -3.94
C LYS A 5 18.88 1.81 -3.35
N PHE A 6 17.91 1.07 -2.85
CA PHE A 6 16.84 1.62 -2.06
C PHE A 6 17.47 2.26 -0.83
N ASN A 7 17.56 3.58 -0.84
CA ASN A 7 18.33 4.33 0.13
C ASN A 7 17.50 4.47 1.41
N ALA A 8 17.64 3.49 2.31
CA ALA A 8 17.02 3.49 3.63
C ALA A 8 17.35 4.75 4.48
N ARG A 9 18.26 5.60 4.00
CA ARG A 9 18.65 6.84 4.68
C ARG A 9 17.65 7.99 4.55
N ARG A 10 16.58 7.88 3.76
CA ARG A 10 15.54 8.94 3.68
C ARG A 10 14.51 8.90 4.81
N PHE A 11 14.54 7.89 5.65
CA PHE A 11 13.74 7.81 6.88
C PHE A 11 14.61 8.01 8.14
N GLY A 12 15.66 8.81 8.05
CA GLY A 12 16.41 9.25 9.20
C GLY A 12 15.57 10.18 10.07
N ILE A 13 14.84 9.62 11.01
CA ILE A 13 14.31 10.34 12.17
C ILE A 13 15.53 10.77 12.99
N LEU A 14 15.98 12.00 12.79
CA LEU A 14 16.89 12.66 13.71
C LEU A 14 16.11 12.91 15.01
N SER A 15 16.24 11.99 15.96
CA SER A 15 15.88 12.22 17.36
C SER A 15 16.79 13.30 17.93
N ARG A 16 16.43 14.56 17.77
CA ARG A 16 16.91 15.65 18.61
C ARG A 16 15.77 16.06 19.51
N GLY A 17 15.90 15.67 20.79
CA GLY A 17 15.05 16.15 21.86
C GLY A 17 15.05 17.68 21.89
N LEU A 18 13.86 18.25 21.78
CA LEU A 18 13.53 19.56 22.28
C LEU A 18 12.26 19.40 23.10
N HIS A 19 12.42 19.40 24.41
CA HIS A 19 11.34 19.53 25.36
C HIS A 19 10.67 20.90 25.16
N GLY A 20 9.46 20.84 24.69
CA GLY A 20 8.53 21.95 24.59
C GLY A 20 7.16 21.37 24.31
N SER A 21 6.58 20.68 25.31
CA SER A 21 5.22 20.13 25.23
C SER A 21 4.21 21.28 25.18
N ARG A 22 3.91 21.81 24.00
CA ARG A 22 2.62 22.41 23.75
C ARG A 22 1.65 21.27 23.54
N ALA A 23 0.81 21.00 24.55
CA ALA A 23 -0.35 20.14 24.40
C ALA A 23 -1.22 20.74 23.31
N VAL A 24 -1.12 20.17 22.09
CA VAL A 24 -2.07 20.45 21.01
C VAL A 24 -3.37 19.80 21.45
N SER A 25 -4.43 20.61 21.61
CA SER A 25 -5.74 20.09 21.96
C SER A 25 -6.17 19.06 20.92
N ASP A 26 -6.57 17.87 21.35
CA ASP A 26 -7.02 16.73 20.52
C ASP A 26 -8.14 17.12 19.52
N ALA A 27 -8.76 18.29 19.70
CA ALA A 27 -9.85 18.82 18.88
C ALA A 27 -9.41 19.35 17.48
N SER A 28 -8.10 19.51 17.23
CA SER A 28 -7.58 20.04 15.97
C SER A 28 -7.13 18.96 14.98
N VAL A 29 -6.96 17.71 15.41
CA VAL A 29 -6.52 16.62 14.58
C VAL A 29 -7.71 15.98 13.85
N ASP A 30 -7.58 15.79 12.54
CA ASP A 30 -8.60 15.05 11.77
C ASP A 30 -8.76 13.64 12.37
N GLN A 31 -10.02 13.25 12.65
CA GLN A 31 -10.34 11.96 13.28
C GLN A 31 -9.90 10.72 12.48
N ARG A 32 -9.50 10.88 11.23
CA ARG A 32 -8.97 9.81 10.37
C ARG A 32 -7.50 9.54 10.66
N VAL A 33 -6.76 10.58 11.00
CA VAL A 33 -5.32 10.54 11.25
C VAL A 33 -5.01 9.72 12.50
N GLY A 34 -3.96 8.93 12.48
CA GLY A 34 -3.59 8.06 13.59
C GLY A 34 -4.44 6.79 13.71
N THR A 35 -5.26 6.47 12.69
CA THR A 35 -6.17 5.31 12.74
C THR A 35 -5.65 4.10 11.96
N VAL A 36 -4.48 4.18 11.37
CA VAL A 36 -3.80 3.03 10.75
C VAL A 36 -3.09 2.24 11.86
N ALA A 37 -3.45 0.97 12.03
CA ALA A 37 -2.76 0.11 12.99
C ALA A 37 -1.29 -0.07 12.58
N ALA A 38 -0.36 0.12 13.53
CA ALA A 38 1.06 -0.03 13.26
C ALA A 38 1.38 -1.43 12.75
N HIS A 39 2.01 -1.53 11.59
CA HIS A 39 2.48 -2.78 10.99
C HIS A 39 3.69 -2.51 10.10
N ARG A 40 4.57 -3.49 9.99
CA ARG A 40 5.80 -3.37 9.21
C ARG A 40 5.66 -3.88 7.79
N HIS A 41 4.83 -4.89 7.60
CA HIS A 41 4.63 -5.55 6.32
C HIS A 41 3.14 -5.70 6.01
N HIS A 42 2.80 -5.56 4.75
CA HIS A 42 1.51 -5.95 4.21
C HIS A 42 1.72 -7.19 3.33
N LEU A 43 1.16 -8.31 3.76
CA LEU A 43 1.22 -9.60 3.09
C LEU A 43 -0.06 -9.75 2.27
N VAL A 44 0.07 -9.63 0.96
CA VAL A 44 -1.05 -9.70 0.03
C VAL A 44 -1.07 -11.09 -0.60
N VAL A 45 -2.06 -11.90 -0.25
CA VAL A 45 -2.32 -13.16 -0.96
C VAL A 45 -2.90 -12.83 -2.32
N CYS A 46 -2.24 -13.31 -3.37
CA CYS A 46 -2.48 -12.94 -4.76
C CYS A 46 -3.54 -13.83 -5.43
N ASN A 47 -4.06 -13.35 -6.58
CA ASN A 47 -4.95 -14.10 -7.48
C ASN A 47 -6.24 -14.62 -6.82
N SER A 48 -6.83 -13.85 -5.90
CA SER A 48 -8.08 -14.19 -5.21
C SER A 48 -9.25 -13.36 -5.74
N GLU A 49 -10.31 -14.03 -6.13
CA GLU A 49 -11.50 -13.38 -6.69
C GLU A 49 -12.32 -12.66 -5.60
N PRO A 50 -12.60 -11.36 -5.74
CA PRO A 50 -13.28 -10.57 -4.72
C PRO A 50 -14.68 -11.09 -4.35
N ASP A 51 -15.41 -11.62 -5.33
CA ASP A 51 -16.77 -12.14 -5.14
C ASP A 51 -16.82 -13.46 -4.33
N GLU A 52 -15.68 -14.14 -4.21
CA GLU A 52 -15.54 -15.39 -3.46
C GLU A 52 -15.08 -15.17 -2.01
N TRP A 53 -14.85 -13.94 -1.57
CA TRP A 53 -14.32 -13.69 -0.23
C TRP A 53 -15.39 -13.87 0.85
N PRO A 54 -15.19 -14.80 1.80
CA PRO A 54 -16.03 -14.91 2.98
C PRO A 54 -15.77 -13.72 3.92
N ALA A 55 -16.67 -13.44 4.85
CA ALA A 55 -16.50 -12.36 5.83
C ALA A 55 -15.17 -12.45 6.62
N ARG A 56 -14.56 -13.64 6.71
CA ARG A 56 -13.24 -13.89 7.28
C ARG A 56 -12.40 -14.66 6.28
N VAL A 57 -11.47 -13.97 5.63
CA VAL A 57 -10.61 -14.53 4.56
C VAL A 57 -9.67 -15.64 5.05
N GLU A 58 -9.42 -15.73 6.36
CA GLU A 58 -8.65 -16.82 6.95
C GLU A 58 -9.34 -18.19 6.75
N GLY A 59 -10.65 -18.18 6.50
CA GLY A 59 -11.42 -19.39 6.20
C GLY A 59 -11.28 -19.90 4.77
N LEU A 60 -10.63 -19.18 3.87
CA LEU A 60 -10.45 -19.58 2.47
C LEU A 60 -9.60 -20.84 2.32
N SER A 61 -8.54 -20.98 3.14
CA SER A 61 -7.70 -22.17 3.19
C SER A 61 -6.90 -22.27 4.47
N GLU A 62 -6.41 -23.49 4.76
CA GLU A 62 -5.51 -23.74 5.88
C GLU A 62 -4.18 -22.97 5.75
N THR A 63 -3.68 -22.77 4.53
CA THR A 63 -2.45 -22.04 4.25
C THR A 63 -2.61 -20.55 4.53
N ILE A 64 -3.73 -19.94 4.11
CA ILE A 64 -4.05 -18.53 4.44
C ILE A 64 -4.26 -18.37 5.94
N SER A 65 -4.94 -19.33 6.58
CA SER A 65 -5.12 -19.34 8.03
C SER A 65 -3.77 -19.42 8.78
N ALA A 66 -2.83 -20.24 8.31
CA ALA A 66 -1.48 -20.35 8.87
C ALA A 66 -0.71 -19.03 8.71
N LEU A 67 -0.79 -18.39 7.55
CA LEU A 67 -0.18 -17.09 7.28
C LEU A 67 -0.74 -16.02 8.24
N SER A 68 -2.05 -15.95 8.36
CA SER A 68 -2.75 -14.97 9.21
C SER A 68 -2.39 -15.15 10.69
N ARG A 69 -2.44 -16.38 11.20
CA ARG A 69 -2.02 -16.67 12.59
C ARG A 69 -0.55 -16.39 12.85
N GLY A 70 0.32 -16.74 11.88
CA GLY A 70 1.76 -16.52 12.02
C GLY A 70 2.14 -15.04 11.97
N SER A 71 1.46 -14.25 11.15
CA SER A 71 1.72 -12.80 11.01
C SER A 71 1.50 -12.02 12.31
N THR A 72 0.58 -12.46 13.17
CA THR A 72 0.32 -11.82 14.48
C THR A 72 1.42 -12.08 15.50
N ARG A 73 2.28 -13.09 15.28
CA ARG A 73 3.39 -13.46 16.15
C ARG A 73 4.71 -12.84 15.74
N LEU A 74 4.74 -12.12 14.62
CA LEU A 74 5.94 -11.40 14.20
C LEU A 74 6.30 -10.29 15.21
N PRO A 75 7.60 -10.04 15.48
CA PRO A 75 8.03 -8.95 16.36
C PRO A 75 7.48 -7.59 15.93
N SER A 76 7.39 -7.37 14.64
CA SER A 76 6.68 -6.23 14.06
C SER A 76 5.48 -6.77 13.28
N ARG A 77 4.27 -6.42 13.71
CA ARG A 77 3.02 -6.92 13.10
C ARG A 77 3.06 -6.83 11.57
N ALA A 78 2.48 -7.82 10.92
CA ALA A 78 2.15 -7.77 9.51
C ALA A 78 0.63 -7.81 9.32
N MET A 79 0.14 -7.05 8.35
CA MET A 79 -1.24 -7.11 7.89
C MET A 79 -1.32 -8.18 6.81
N VAL A 80 -2.35 -9.02 6.85
CA VAL A 80 -2.63 -10.03 5.81
C VAL A 80 -3.94 -9.70 5.14
N THR A 81 -3.93 -9.66 3.82
CA THR A 81 -5.13 -9.51 2.98
C THR A 81 -5.10 -10.50 1.82
N VAL A 82 -6.26 -10.72 1.21
CA VAL A 82 -6.38 -11.37 -0.10
C VAL A 82 -6.75 -10.32 -1.14
N SER A 83 -6.34 -10.52 -2.39
CA SER A 83 -6.48 -9.51 -3.45
C SER A 83 -6.57 -10.17 -4.83
N ASP A 84 -7.23 -9.49 -5.77
CA ASP A 84 -7.17 -9.82 -7.20
C ASP A 84 -5.81 -9.45 -7.83
N PHE A 85 -4.86 -8.98 -7.01
CA PHE A 85 -3.50 -8.67 -7.44
C PHE A 85 -2.84 -9.89 -8.09
N ALA A 86 -2.47 -9.76 -9.36
CA ALA A 86 -1.87 -10.82 -10.16
C ALA A 86 -0.48 -10.39 -10.66
N PRO A 87 0.58 -10.54 -9.83
CA PRO A 87 1.94 -10.17 -10.20
C PRO A 87 2.49 -11.04 -11.34
N ILE A 88 1.93 -12.24 -11.49
CA ILE A 88 2.30 -13.22 -12.50
C ILE A 88 1.02 -13.84 -13.05
N ARG A 89 0.87 -13.86 -14.37
CA ARG A 89 -0.23 -14.58 -15.01
C ARG A 89 -0.05 -16.08 -14.77
N ARG A 90 -0.95 -16.70 -14.03
CA ARG A 90 -1.01 -18.16 -13.90
C ARG A 90 -1.94 -18.72 -14.96
N CYS A 91 -1.51 -19.80 -15.62
CA CYS A 91 -2.34 -20.53 -16.60
C CYS A 91 -3.40 -21.41 -15.93
N HIS A 92 -3.31 -21.65 -14.62
CA HIS A 92 -4.23 -22.52 -13.88
C HIS A 92 -4.72 -21.83 -12.60
N LYS A 93 -6.00 -22.06 -12.23
CA LYS A 93 -6.51 -21.76 -10.87
C LYS A 93 -5.63 -22.51 -9.88
N SER A 94 -4.86 -21.78 -9.07
CA SER A 94 -4.10 -22.38 -7.99
C SER A 94 -5.07 -22.98 -6.98
N SER A 95 -4.79 -24.18 -6.49
CA SER A 95 -5.38 -24.68 -5.26
C SER A 95 -5.14 -23.64 -4.18
N LEU A 96 -6.17 -23.29 -3.37
CA LEU A 96 -6.00 -22.37 -2.25
C LEU A 96 -5.05 -22.91 -1.16
N ASP A 97 -4.60 -24.16 -1.30
CA ASP A 97 -3.59 -24.77 -0.42
C ASP A 97 -2.17 -24.32 -0.75
N ARG A 98 -1.94 -23.76 -1.96
CA ARG A 98 -0.68 -23.16 -2.39
C ARG A 98 -0.93 -21.74 -2.86
N ILE A 99 -0.26 -20.78 -2.23
CA ILE A 99 -0.53 -19.36 -2.40
C ILE A 99 0.71 -18.58 -2.85
N ASP A 100 0.48 -17.54 -3.64
CA ASP A 100 1.48 -16.50 -3.87
C ASP A 100 1.23 -15.35 -2.89
N VAL A 101 2.29 -14.85 -2.27
CA VAL A 101 2.21 -13.75 -1.31
C VAL A 101 3.14 -12.62 -1.72
N ALA A 102 2.57 -11.47 -2.04
CA ALA A 102 3.35 -10.26 -2.23
C ALA A 102 3.56 -9.55 -0.88
N VAL A 103 4.80 -9.12 -0.63
CA VAL A 103 5.22 -8.49 0.62
C VAL A 103 5.58 -7.04 0.37
N PHE A 104 4.72 -6.13 0.82
CA PHE A 104 4.97 -4.69 0.74
C PHE A 104 5.51 -4.14 2.07
N PRO A 105 6.35 -3.11 2.05
CA PRO A 105 6.89 -2.38 0.89
C PRO A 105 8.14 -3.01 0.25
N LEU A 106 8.47 -4.28 0.56
CA LEU A 106 9.69 -4.92 0.06
C LEU A 106 9.69 -5.18 -1.44
N GLY A 107 8.50 -5.36 -2.05
CA GLY A 107 8.38 -5.78 -3.44
C GLY A 107 8.74 -7.25 -3.68
N LEU A 108 8.86 -8.05 -2.62
CA LEU A 108 9.06 -9.50 -2.72
C LEU A 108 7.73 -10.18 -3.06
N VAL A 109 7.74 -11.09 -4.01
CA VAL A 109 6.64 -12.04 -4.26
C VAL A 109 7.15 -13.45 -3.97
N ALA A 110 6.73 -14.00 -2.85
CA ALA A 110 6.96 -15.41 -2.50
C ALA A 110 5.91 -16.26 -3.22
N ARG A 111 6.35 -17.29 -3.92
CA ARG A 111 5.52 -18.02 -4.88
C ARG A 111 5.26 -19.43 -4.43
N ASP A 112 4.07 -19.91 -4.76
CA ASP A 112 3.68 -21.29 -4.61
C ASP A 112 3.92 -21.84 -3.18
N LEU A 113 3.59 -21.02 -2.17
CA LEU A 113 3.79 -21.37 -0.76
C LEU A 113 2.71 -22.33 -0.28
N ASP A 114 3.13 -23.44 0.30
CA ASP A 114 2.35 -24.27 1.22
C ASP A 114 2.57 -23.81 2.67
N LYS A 115 2.12 -24.59 3.65
CA LYS A 115 2.25 -24.26 5.08
C LYS A 115 3.74 -24.12 5.50
N ASP A 116 4.63 -24.94 4.97
CA ASP A 116 6.06 -24.89 5.28
C ASP A 116 6.73 -23.69 4.62
N GLY A 117 6.35 -23.38 3.39
CA GLY A 117 6.76 -22.17 2.69
C GLY A 117 6.29 -20.89 3.42
N VAL A 118 5.06 -20.87 3.93
CA VAL A 118 4.54 -19.80 4.79
C VAL A 118 5.38 -19.65 6.06
N GLN A 119 5.73 -20.76 6.74
CA GLN A 119 6.59 -20.70 7.92
C GLN A 119 7.98 -20.15 7.60
N SER A 120 8.54 -20.52 6.45
CA SER A 120 9.83 -20.00 5.96
C SER A 120 9.77 -18.51 5.67
N LEU A 121 8.69 -18.02 5.03
CA LEU A 121 8.46 -16.59 4.79
C LEU A 121 8.34 -15.83 6.12
N LEU A 122 7.55 -16.31 7.07
CA LEU A 122 7.39 -15.66 8.38
C LEU A 122 8.71 -15.63 9.17
N SER A 123 9.49 -16.71 9.14
CA SER A 123 10.81 -16.76 9.75
C SER A 123 11.76 -15.71 9.15
N LEU A 124 11.69 -15.51 7.84
CA LEU A 124 12.42 -14.46 7.16
C LEU A 124 12.04 -13.07 7.66
N LEU A 125 10.72 -12.77 7.72
CA LEU A 125 10.19 -11.47 8.12
C LEU A 125 10.36 -11.17 9.62
N SER A 126 10.65 -12.19 10.44
CA SER A 126 10.92 -12.02 11.87
C SER A 126 12.32 -11.43 12.17
N ARG A 127 13.21 -11.39 11.18
CA ARG A 127 14.58 -10.87 11.36
C ARG A 127 14.56 -9.36 11.60
N PRO A 128 15.35 -8.84 12.56
CA PRO A 128 15.41 -7.39 12.86
C PRO A 128 15.87 -6.56 11.66
N THR A 129 16.82 -7.10 10.91
CA THR A 129 17.33 -6.49 9.68
C THR A 129 17.20 -7.49 8.54
N LEU A 130 16.50 -7.05 7.50
CA LEU A 130 16.51 -7.79 6.25
C LEU A 130 17.87 -7.53 5.56
N PRO A 131 18.50 -8.52 4.94
CA PRO A 131 19.77 -8.34 4.26
C PRO A 131 19.68 -7.20 3.24
N THR A 132 20.65 -6.28 3.27
CA THR A 132 20.71 -5.15 2.33
C THR A 132 21.09 -5.56 0.91
N SER A 133 21.64 -6.76 0.77
CA SER A 133 21.97 -7.40 -0.52
C SER A 133 21.31 -8.78 -0.59
N TRP A 134 20.10 -8.81 -1.14
CA TRP A 134 19.43 -10.07 -1.42
C TRP A 134 20.01 -10.65 -2.71
N SER A 135 20.76 -11.73 -2.60
CA SER A 135 20.99 -12.56 -3.78
C SER A 135 19.72 -13.34 -4.06
N PRO A 136 19.16 -13.27 -5.30
CA PRO A 136 17.93 -13.98 -5.65
C PRO A 136 17.95 -15.47 -5.37
N THR A 137 19.13 -16.06 -5.26
CA THR A 137 19.38 -17.50 -5.11
C THR A 137 19.35 -18.02 -3.67
N SER A 138 19.10 -17.17 -2.66
CA SER A 138 19.28 -17.56 -1.24
C SER A 138 17.99 -17.72 -0.43
N LEU A 139 16.81 -17.53 -1.03
CA LEU A 139 15.54 -17.71 -0.31
C LEU A 139 15.10 -19.19 -0.34
N PRO A 140 14.49 -19.69 0.76
CA PRO A 140 14.07 -21.09 0.88
C PRO A 140 12.76 -21.42 0.14
N PHE A 141 12.30 -20.53 -0.74
CA PHE A 141 11.08 -20.67 -1.56
C PHE A 141 11.25 -19.98 -2.91
N ASP A 142 10.44 -20.37 -3.89
CA ASP A 142 10.40 -19.69 -5.19
C ASP A 142 9.89 -18.26 -5.05
N HIS A 143 10.49 -17.31 -5.76
CA HIS A 143 10.19 -15.90 -5.60
C HIS A 143 10.48 -15.07 -6.85
N SER A 144 9.92 -13.87 -6.86
CA SER A 144 10.21 -12.81 -7.83
C SER A 144 10.16 -11.45 -7.14
N TRP A 145 10.58 -10.42 -7.86
CA TRP A 145 10.59 -9.05 -7.36
C TRP A 145 9.69 -8.16 -8.20
N LEU A 146 8.96 -7.28 -7.53
CA LEU A 146 8.18 -6.22 -8.18
C LEU A 146 9.08 -5.02 -8.44
N GLU A 147 8.92 -4.41 -9.59
CA GLU A 147 9.63 -3.17 -9.97
C GLU A 147 8.92 -1.95 -9.33
N LEU A 148 9.10 -1.78 -8.00
CA LEU A 148 8.44 -0.71 -7.24
C LEU A 148 9.02 0.69 -7.50
N SER A 149 10.16 0.81 -8.17
CA SER A 149 10.74 2.10 -8.53
C SER A 149 9.93 2.84 -9.58
N HIS A 150 9.24 2.11 -10.46
CA HIS A 150 8.47 2.66 -11.57
C HIS A 150 6.98 2.32 -11.50
N ASN A 151 6.62 1.26 -10.77
CA ASN A 151 5.25 0.77 -10.69
C ASN A 151 4.62 1.13 -9.35
N ARG A 152 3.44 1.72 -9.42
CA ARG A 152 2.60 2.06 -8.27
C ARG A 152 1.45 1.09 -8.16
N HIS A 153 1.17 0.64 -6.95
CA HIS A 153 0.08 -0.27 -6.67
C HIS A 153 -0.89 0.37 -5.68
N ILE A 154 -2.15 0.50 -6.09
CA ILE A 154 -3.24 1.05 -5.27
C ILE A 154 -4.15 -0.12 -4.89
N PHE A 155 -4.19 -0.45 -3.60
CA PHE A 155 -5.08 -1.48 -3.07
C PHE A 155 -6.30 -0.83 -2.44
N VAL A 156 -7.49 -1.14 -2.95
CA VAL A 156 -8.76 -0.60 -2.47
C VAL A 156 -9.54 -1.68 -1.74
N CYS A 157 -9.97 -1.40 -0.51
CA CYS A 157 -10.83 -2.31 0.25
C CYS A 157 -12.22 -2.39 -0.39
N THR A 158 -12.54 -3.55 -0.97
CA THR A 158 -13.83 -3.83 -1.63
C THR A 158 -14.62 -4.95 -0.93
N HIS A 159 -14.24 -5.34 0.29
CA HIS A 159 -14.71 -6.52 1.01
C HIS A 159 -16.16 -6.38 1.51
N GLY A 160 -17.14 -6.50 0.61
CA GLY A 160 -18.56 -6.31 0.89
C GLY A 160 -19.15 -7.35 1.84
N SER A 161 -18.72 -8.62 1.77
CA SER A 161 -19.14 -9.69 2.68
C SER A 161 -18.67 -9.46 4.13
N ARG A 162 -17.61 -8.67 4.34
CA ARG A 162 -17.14 -8.23 5.66
C ARG A 162 -17.86 -6.99 6.14
N ASP A 163 -18.03 -6.00 5.25
CA ASP A 163 -18.64 -4.72 5.54
C ASP A 163 -19.28 -4.13 4.27
N PRO A 164 -20.59 -3.86 4.26
CA PRO A 164 -21.30 -3.36 3.09
C PRO A 164 -20.76 -2.00 2.58
N LEU A 165 -20.28 -1.11 3.46
CA LEU A 165 -19.70 0.18 3.06
C LEU A 165 -18.41 -0.01 2.27
N CYS A 166 -17.58 -1.00 2.66
CA CYS A 166 -16.37 -1.34 1.91
C CYS A 166 -16.73 -1.86 0.52
N GLY A 167 -17.74 -2.73 0.39
CA GLY A 167 -18.22 -3.22 -0.91
C GLY A 167 -18.73 -2.09 -1.79
N LEU A 168 -19.62 -1.24 -1.26
CA LEU A 168 -20.26 -0.17 -2.01
C LEU A 168 -19.27 0.93 -2.43
N HIS A 169 -18.63 1.56 -1.45
CA HIS A 169 -17.75 2.71 -1.71
C HIS A 169 -16.40 2.29 -2.30
N GLY A 170 -15.85 1.15 -1.83
CA GLY A 170 -14.61 0.61 -2.37
C GLY A 170 -14.75 0.11 -3.79
N GLY A 171 -15.84 -0.59 -4.11
CA GLY A 171 -16.13 -1.03 -5.48
C GLY A 171 -16.26 0.16 -6.45
N ARG A 172 -16.92 1.24 -6.02
CA ARG A 172 -17.03 2.47 -6.81
C ARG A 172 -15.65 3.11 -7.02
N LEU A 173 -14.88 3.34 -5.96
CA LEU A 173 -13.54 3.93 -6.06
C LEU A 173 -12.62 3.11 -6.97
N LEU A 174 -12.62 1.79 -6.82
CA LEU A 174 -11.80 0.91 -7.66
C LEU A 174 -12.15 1.04 -9.14
N LYS A 175 -13.44 1.11 -9.46
CA LYS A 175 -13.92 1.32 -10.85
C LYS A 175 -13.45 2.66 -11.39
N GLU A 176 -13.56 3.73 -10.61
CA GLU A 176 -13.14 5.09 -10.99
C GLU A 176 -11.61 5.15 -11.20
N LEU A 177 -10.80 4.57 -10.28
CA LEU A 177 -9.35 4.47 -10.42
C LEU A 177 -8.93 3.75 -11.71
N ARG A 178 -9.54 2.60 -11.99
CA ARG A 178 -9.26 1.83 -13.22
C ARG A 178 -9.62 2.64 -14.47
N ALA A 179 -10.73 3.36 -14.46
CA ALA A 179 -11.14 4.22 -15.56
C ALA A 179 -10.15 5.40 -15.79
N VAL A 180 -9.68 6.05 -14.74
CA VAL A 180 -8.66 7.13 -14.82
C VAL A 180 -7.34 6.57 -15.36
N ILE A 181 -6.88 5.42 -14.85
CA ILE A 181 -5.64 4.79 -15.29
C ILE A 181 -5.71 4.42 -16.77
N GLU A 182 -6.83 3.88 -17.23
CA GLU A 182 -7.05 3.52 -18.63
C GLU A 182 -7.12 4.77 -19.52
N ALA A 183 -7.97 5.75 -19.18
CA ALA A 183 -8.15 6.99 -19.95
C ALA A 183 -6.83 7.76 -20.13
N ARG A 184 -5.99 7.77 -19.10
CA ARG A 184 -4.69 8.43 -19.11
C ARG A 184 -3.55 7.52 -19.61
N ARG A 185 -3.84 6.29 -20.01
CA ARG A 185 -2.86 5.29 -20.51
C ARG A 185 -1.71 5.01 -19.54
N LEU A 186 -2.00 4.98 -18.24
CA LEU A 186 -1.02 4.84 -17.17
C LEU A 186 -0.77 3.40 -16.72
N GLY A 187 -1.38 2.39 -17.36
CA GLY A 187 -1.35 0.99 -16.94
C GLY A 187 0.05 0.35 -16.84
N LYS A 188 1.08 0.99 -17.40
CA LYS A 188 2.48 0.57 -17.23
C LYS A 188 3.14 1.13 -15.95
N HIS A 189 2.50 2.09 -15.30
CA HIS A 189 3.07 2.83 -14.16
C HIS A 189 2.22 2.73 -12.90
N VAL A 190 0.91 2.60 -13.06
CA VAL A 190 -0.05 2.52 -11.94
C VAL A 190 -1.04 1.40 -12.20
N ALA A 191 -1.35 0.63 -11.17
CA ALA A 191 -2.41 -0.37 -11.21
C ALA A 191 -3.26 -0.32 -9.94
N ALA A 192 -4.57 -0.51 -10.07
CA ALA A 192 -5.53 -0.53 -8.97
C ALA A 192 -6.14 -1.93 -8.79
N TRP A 193 -6.14 -2.41 -7.56
CA TRP A 193 -6.47 -3.77 -7.15
C TRP A 193 -7.53 -3.77 -6.07
N ALA A 194 -8.43 -4.74 -6.14
CA ALA A 194 -9.32 -5.05 -5.02
C ALA A 194 -8.51 -5.70 -3.90
N THR A 195 -8.80 -5.35 -2.64
CA THR A 195 -8.24 -6.06 -1.48
C THR A 195 -9.31 -6.32 -0.44
N SER A 196 -9.11 -7.38 0.34
CA SER A 196 -9.98 -7.68 1.47
C SER A 196 -9.85 -6.63 2.57
N HIS A 197 -10.58 -6.79 3.67
CA HIS A 197 -10.74 -5.78 4.70
C HIS A 197 -9.41 -5.36 5.35
N ILE A 198 -9.09 -4.06 5.23
CA ILE A 198 -7.88 -3.45 5.79
C ILE A 198 -8.12 -2.62 7.06
N GLY A 199 -9.35 -2.57 7.54
CA GLY A 199 -9.74 -1.80 8.73
C GLY A 199 -10.24 -0.39 8.40
N GLY A 200 -10.89 0.25 9.40
CA GLY A 200 -11.40 1.62 9.25
C GLY A 200 -12.61 1.73 8.33
N HIS A 201 -13.51 0.73 8.32
CA HIS A 201 -14.71 0.71 7.48
C HIS A 201 -15.58 1.98 7.62
N LYS A 202 -15.61 2.60 8.81
CA LYS A 202 -16.29 3.89 9.02
C LYS A 202 -15.76 5.03 8.13
N PHE A 203 -14.62 4.84 7.50
CA PHE A 203 -13.99 5.77 6.57
C PHE A 203 -13.93 5.20 5.13
N ALA A 204 -14.78 4.22 4.81
CA ALA A 204 -14.81 3.64 3.47
C ALA A 204 -15.12 4.72 2.40
N ALA A 205 -14.50 4.67 1.22
CA ALA A 205 -13.58 3.67 0.78
C ALA A 205 -12.17 3.91 1.31
N ASN A 206 -11.48 2.82 1.67
CA ASN A 206 -10.10 2.90 2.10
C ASN A 206 -9.17 2.38 1.01
N ALA A 207 -8.06 3.08 0.78
CA ALA A 207 -7.03 2.69 -0.17
C ALA A 207 -5.64 2.76 0.45
N ILE A 208 -4.73 1.89 -0.03
CA ILE A 208 -3.30 1.93 0.32
C ILE A 208 -2.52 2.10 -0.97
N VAL A 209 -1.55 3.02 -0.99
CA VAL A 209 -0.72 3.31 -2.15
C VAL A 209 0.72 2.93 -1.90
N TYR A 210 1.27 2.02 -2.71
CA TYR A 210 2.67 1.61 -2.67
C TYR A 210 3.47 2.21 -3.83
N PRO A 211 4.80 2.45 -3.61
CA PRO A 211 5.67 1.92 -2.57
C PRO A 211 5.64 2.64 -1.21
N ARG A 212 5.05 3.82 -1.08
CA ARG A 212 5.09 4.60 0.16
C ARG A 212 4.30 3.96 1.30
N GLY A 213 3.21 3.24 0.98
CA GLY A 213 2.33 2.64 1.96
C GLY A 213 1.43 3.65 2.67
N ASP A 214 1.10 4.76 2.00
CA ASP A 214 0.15 5.76 2.48
C ASP A 214 -1.28 5.23 2.42
N TRP A 215 -2.04 5.51 3.47
CA TRP A 215 -3.44 5.13 3.60
C TRP A 215 -4.35 6.33 3.41
N TYR A 216 -5.36 6.17 2.57
CA TYR A 216 -6.37 7.18 2.29
C TYR A 216 -7.76 6.71 2.69
N ALA A 217 -8.54 7.63 3.26
CA ALA A 217 -9.96 7.47 3.52
C ALA A 217 -10.71 8.44 2.62
N THR A 218 -11.49 7.93 1.70
CA THR A 218 -12.13 8.75 0.68
C THR A 218 -13.55 9.19 1.04
N TRP A 219 -14.11 8.66 2.13
CA TRP A 219 -15.42 9.07 2.62
C TRP A 219 -15.37 9.36 4.12
N CYS A 220 -16.01 10.44 4.54
CA CYS A 220 -16.21 10.82 5.93
C CYS A 220 -17.62 11.39 6.08
N GLU A 221 -18.39 10.92 7.10
CA GLU A 221 -19.74 11.47 7.33
C GLU A 221 -19.77 12.98 7.57
N ARG A 222 -18.69 13.52 8.17
CA ARG A 222 -18.56 14.97 8.42
C ARG A 222 -18.02 15.75 7.22
N CYS A 223 -17.39 15.06 6.26
CA CYS A 223 -16.84 15.66 5.04
C CYS A 223 -17.81 15.53 3.87
N LYS A 224 -19.08 15.32 4.15
CA LYS A 224 -20.13 15.46 3.13
C LYS A 224 -20.10 16.91 2.68
N GLY A 225 -19.55 17.17 1.50
CA GLY A 225 -19.80 18.42 0.81
C GLY A 225 -21.31 18.64 0.73
N GLU A 226 -21.76 19.85 0.51
CA GLU A 226 -23.19 20.22 0.41
C GLU A 226 -23.99 19.32 -0.54
N SER A 227 -23.31 18.56 -1.42
CA SER A 227 -23.88 17.58 -2.35
C SER A 227 -23.91 16.14 -1.85
N GLY A 228 -23.38 15.82 -0.65
CA GLY A 228 -23.33 14.44 -0.11
C GLY A 228 -22.42 13.48 -0.90
N THR A 229 -21.61 13.99 -1.83
CA THR A 229 -20.66 13.19 -2.61
C THR A 229 -19.43 12.86 -1.80
N PRO A 230 -18.90 11.62 -1.89
CA PRO A 230 -17.62 11.28 -1.29
C PRO A 230 -16.51 12.16 -1.88
N VAL A 231 -15.58 12.59 -1.03
CA VAL A 231 -14.37 13.34 -1.45
C VAL A 231 -13.34 12.38 -2.11
N ALA A 232 -13.79 11.30 -2.76
CA ALA A 232 -12.90 10.39 -3.44
C ALA A 232 -12.63 10.92 -4.85
N ASP A 233 -11.54 11.61 -4.98
CA ASP A 233 -11.02 11.92 -6.30
C ASP A 233 -10.02 10.83 -6.70
N ALA A 234 -10.47 9.94 -7.57
CA ALA A 234 -9.61 8.89 -8.13
C ALA A 234 -8.42 9.49 -8.88
N GLU A 235 -8.59 10.65 -9.51
CA GLU A 235 -7.50 11.37 -10.18
C GLU A 235 -6.46 11.84 -9.18
N THR A 236 -6.87 12.41 -8.05
CA THR A 236 -5.95 12.88 -6.98
C THR A 236 -5.13 11.72 -6.41
N ILE A 237 -5.74 10.55 -6.19
CA ILE A 237 -5.00 9.36 -5.72
C ILE A 237 -3.98 8.90 -6.76
N VAL A 238 -4.36 8.86 -8.04
CA VAL A 238 -3.46 8.49 -9.13
C VAL A 238 -2.31 9.50 -9.26
N ASP A 239 -2.61 10.78 -9.16
CA ASP A 239 -1.59 11.84 -9.23
C ASP A 239 -0.63 11.80 -8.03
N ALA A 240 -1.15 11.60 -6.82
CA ALA A 240 -0.32 11.42 -5.62
C ALA A 240 0.60 10.20 -5.76
N ALA A 241 0.07 9.09 -6.28
CA ALA A 241 0.86 7.88 -6.54
C ALA A 241 1.99 8.13 -7.55
N LEU A 242 1.69 8.81 -8.67
CA LEU A 242 2.67 9.09 -9.73
C LEU A 242 3.77 10.06 -9.29
N ARG A 243 3.39 11.10 -8.54
CA ARG A 243 4.31 12.16 -8.07
C ARG A 243 5.09 11.76 -6.82
N ASP A 244 4.84 10.56 -6.27
CA ASP A 244 5.39 10.11 -4.98
C ASP A 244 5.09 11.12 -3.85
N SER A 245 3.91 11.72 -3.89
CA SER A 245 3.43 12.74 -2.95
C SER A 245 2.29 12.23 -2.07
N VAL A 246 1.95 12.97 -1.02
CA VAL A 246 0.86 12.63 -0.11
C VAL A 246 -0.33 13.53 -0.37
N TRP A 247 -1.51 12.95 -0.50
CA TRP A 247 -2.79 13.69 -0.47
C TRP A 247 -3.26 13.83 0.99
N TRP A 248 -2.91 14.94 1.61
CA TRP A 248 -3.10 15.18 3.05
C TRP A 248 -4.56 15.24 3.47
N ASP A 249 -5.46 15.74 2.63
CA ASP A 249 -6.90 15.88 2.95
C ASP A 249 -7.62 14.54 3.16
N ALA A 250 -7.07 13.45 2.65
CA ALA A 250 -7.62 12.11 2.82
C ALA A 250 -6.70 11.17 3.58
N TRP A 251 -5.50 11.65 3.99
CA TRP A 251 -4.49 10.80 4.60
C TRP A 251 -4.87 10.36 6.01
N ARG A 252 -4.67 9.10 6.31
CA ARG A 252 -4.95 8.47 7.61
C ARG A 252 -3.70 8.12 8.39
N GLY A 253 -2.62 7.89 7.68
CA GLY A 253 -1.36 7.36 8.19
C GLY A 253 -0.63 6.58 7.12
N ALA A 254 0.49 5.97 7.50
CA ALA A 254 1.26 5.13 6.60
C ALA A 254 1.82 3.88 7.32
N ILE A 255 2.27 2.92 6.52
CA ILE A 255 2.99 1.75 7.00
C ILE A 255 4.25 2.16 7.78
N ASN A 256 4.66 1.38 8.76
CA ASN A 256 5.83 1.64 9.63
C ASN A 256 5.71 2.89 10.54
N MET A 257 4.52 3.39 10.76
CA MET A 257 4.27 4.51 11.66
C MET A 257 3.46 4.07 12.88
N THR A 258 3.82 4.56 14.06
CA THR A 258 2.95 4.50 15.24
C THR A 258 1.80 5.50 15.10
N LYS A 259 0.81 5.44 15.98
CA LYS A 259 -0.28 6.43 16.01
C LYS A 259 0.28 7.85 16.21
N GLU A 260 1.23 7.98 17.10
CA GLU A 260 1.91 9.23 17.44
C GLU A 260 2.68 9.78 16.23
N ASP A 261 3.44 8.93 15.53
CA ASP A 261 4.16 9.33 14.31
C ASP A 261 3.21 9.83 13.21
N GLN A 262 2.04 9.19 13.07
CA GLN A 262 1.03 9.60 12.09
C GLN A 262 0.48 10.99 12.44
N ILE A 263 0.13 11.23 13.70
CA ILE A 263 -0.39 12.52 14.18
C ILE A 263 0.68 13.61 14.02
N ASP A 264 1.91 13.37 14.47
CA ASP A 264 3.01 14.33 14.39
C ASP A 264 3.34 14.68 12.93
N THR A 265 3.28 13.69 12.04
CA THR A 265 3.52 13.89 10.62
C THR A 265 2.44 14.77 10.00
N TRP A 266 1.18 14.49 10.29
CA TRP A 266 0.06 15.28 9.79
C TRP A 266 0.09 16.73 10.31
N LEU A 267 0.34 16.94 11.61
CA LEU A 267 0.41 18.27 12.23
C LEU A 267 1.52 19.14 11.62
N ARG A 268 2.66 18.54 11.25
CA ARG A 268 3.75 19.26 10.58
C ARG A 268 3.36 19.78 9.19
N HIS A 269 2.47 19.07 8.50
CA HIS A 269 2.02 19.43 7.16
C HIS A 269 0.76 20.29 7.14
N SER A 270 -0.22 20.03 8.00
CA SER A 270 -1.46 20.81 8.07
C SER A 270 -1.26 22.26 8.50
N GLY A 271 -0.20 22.54 9.29
CA GLY A 271 0.17 23.90 9.70
C GLY A 271 0.72 24.78 8.57
N HIS A 272 1.07 24.21 7.42
CA HIS A 272 1.61 24.95 6.28
C HIS A 272 0.58 25.23 5.19
N GLU A 273 -0.49 24.45 5.07
CA GLU A 273 -1.44 24.59 3.96
C GLU A 273 -2.62 25.55 4.21
N CYS A 274 -2.82 25.97 5.46
CA CYS A 274 -3.87 26.97 5.75
C CYS A 274 -3.59 28.37 5.17
N GLN A 275 -2.45 28.60 4.48
CA GLN A 275 -2.05 29.90 3.93
C GLN A 275 -1.72 29.93 2.44
N SER A 276 -1.86 28.84 1.69
CA SER A 276 -1.50 28.87 0.26
C SER A 276 -2.46 28.12 -0.68
N HIS A 277 -3.68 28.63 -0.85
CA HIS A 277 -4.35 28.53 -2.13
C HIS A 277 -3.77 29.58 -3.08
N LYS A 278 -2.53 29.45 -3.44
CA LYS A 278 -1.88 30.05 -4.62
C LYS A 278 -0.72 29.14 -5.02
N ALA A 279 -1.04 28.09 -5.74
CA ALA A 279 -0.03 27.35 -6.50
C ALA A 279 0.02 27.97 -7.89
N GLU A 280 0.89 28.95 -8.08
CA GLU A 280 1.43 29.28 -9.38
C GLU A 280 2.65 28.38 -9.64
N ASP A 281 2.56 27.62 -10.70
CA ASP A 281 3.61 27.14 -11.60
C ASP A 281 5.02 26.84 -11.02
N ALA A 282 5.29 25.57 -10.79
CA ALA A 282 6.62 25.02 -11.02
C ALA A 282 6.47 23.62 -11.63
N PHE A 283 6.12 23.59 -12.89
CA PHE A 283 6.18 22.39 -13.73
C PHE A 283 7.63 22.23 -14.19
N GLU A 284 8.52 21.73 -13.33
CA GLU A 284 9.80 21.22 -13.78
C GLU A 284 9.63 19.79 -14.28
N THR A 285 9.75 19.64 -15.57
CA THR A 285 9.67 18.40 -16.34
C THR A 285 10.72 17.42 -15.85
N TRP A 286 10.30 16.39 -15.13
CA TRP A 286 11.13 15.21 -14.90
C TRP A 286 11.26 14.43 -16.22
N ILE A 287 12.44 14.49 -16.84
CA ILE A 287 12.83 13.67 -17.98
C ILE A 287 13.61 12.48 -17.44
N PRO A 288 13.15 11.22 -17.63
CA PRO A 288 13.95 10.06 -17.27
C PRO A 288 15.23 10.01 -18.10
N PRO A 289 16.38 9.58 -17.53
CA PRO A 289 17.60 9.47 -18.28
C PRO A 289 17.44 8.49 -19.43
N ALA A 290 17.78 8.92 -20.64
CA ALA A 290 17.74 8.11 -21.84
C ALA A 290 18.65 6.88 -21.67
N THR A 291 18.06 5.68 -21.79
CA THR A 291 18.81 4.43 -21.90
C THR A 291 19.52 4.43 -23.24
N GLY A 292 20.81 4.81 -23.23
CA GLY A 292 21.67 4.74 -24.38
C GLY A 292 21.94 3.29 -24.77
N VAL A 293 21.14 2.75 -25.69
CA VAL A 293 21.50 1.54 -26.44
C VAL A 293 22.48 1.99 -27.52
N ARG A 294 23.77 1.81 -27.29
CA ARG A 294 24.76 1.87 -28.37
C ARG A 294 24.62 0.62 -29.21
N GLY A 295 24.05 0.76 -30.39
CA GLY A 295 24.11 -0.25 -31.43
C GLY A 295 25.55 -0.49 -31.82
N THR A 296 26.08 -1.67 -31.55
CA THR A 296 27.31 -2.17 -32.19
C THR A 296 26.91 -2.72 -33.56
N GLY A 297 27.29 -1.97 -34.60
CA GLY A 297 27.26 -2.48 -35.96
C GLY A 297 28.27 -3.62 -36.10
N ILE A 298 27.83 -4.68 -36.74
CA ILE A 298 28.70 -5.71 -37.31
C ILE A 298 28.54 -5.68 -38.80
N HIS A 299 29.68 -5.55 -39.47
CA HIS A 299 29.85 -5.71 -40.91
C HIS A 299 29.47 -7.12 -41.39
#